data_2fccae187220dabe2a2bc0e6c6a85b95
#
_entry.id   2fccae187220dabe2a2bc0e6c6a85b95
#
_cell.length_a   1.000
_cell.length_b   1.000
_cell.length_c   1.000
_cell.angle_alpha   90.00
_cell.angle_beta   90.00
_cell.angle_gamma   90.00
#
_symmetry.space_group_name_H-M   'P 1'
#
loop_
_entity.id
_entity.type
_entity.pdbx_description
1 polymer ?
#
loop_
_entity_poly.entity_id
_entity_poly.type
_entity_poly.pdbx_seq_one_letter_code
_entity_poly.pdbx_strand_id
1 'polypeptide(L)'
;MKALEVSVDESSINNQKKPFFRRKKYLFADTICGCCCCCSTVVPLLFFFFMFIIAWAQTFPATKFTNVKYDVDGTTLHAYLATPANPTKNTPAAILFHAWNGMSEEVTYFADRLAEEGYYAIAPDLFRNTATTGTNILWNILTVLTVSETRMDADSDAAFKYLKSIQDVDETRISSGPGFCFGGSQSLKFAARHKLAATVTCYGTYIRELQDADAAAWGKLKEGGGPILGIYGMDDTSPSPEQAKKFEEALVKNKLKHNITIYEGVGHAFIQPEYHKDSQSKGHATAVKAWNQITRFLKDAFNTNSSSTSSNRRALSVVPYVVPFHISLYHKMQCALKCSEDYFTHTGHWTQHHDKQERSNIRTMRAKKNPAEN
;
A
#
# COMPACT_ATOMS: atom_id res chain seq x y z
N MET A 1 -59.32 -54.00 3.50
CA MET A 1 -60.47 -54.37 2.63
C MET A 1 -60.02 -54.16 1.18
N LYS A 2 -60.13 -55.30 0.49
CA LYS A 2 -60.23 -55.53 -0.96
C LYS A 2 -59.13 -54.99 -1.87
N ALA A 3 -58.33 -55.94 -2.23
CA ALA A 3 -57.62 -56.10 -3.49
C ALA A 3 -58.61 -56.13 -4.67
N LEU A 4 -58.12 -55.78 -5.83
CA LEU A 4 -58.58 -56.34 -7.09
C LEU A 4 -57.43 -56.42 -8.08
N GLU A 5 -57.01 -57.63 -8.36
CA GLU A 5 -56.26 -58.12 -9.51
C GLU A 5 -57.16 -58.09 -10.76
N VAL A 6 -56.54 -57.91 -11.92
CA VAL A 6 -56.90 -58.57 -13.19
C VAL A 6 -55.71 -58.36 -14.14
N SER A 7 -54.89 -59.32 -14.40
CA SER A 7 -54.68 -60.41 -15.38
C SER A 7 -54.57 -59.92 -16.85
N VAL A 8 -53.34 -60.03 -17.38
CA VAL A 8 -52.87 -60.79 -18.57
C VAL A 8 -53.70 -60.73 -19.84
N ASP A 9 -53.15 -60.32 -20.95
CA ASP A 9 -53.15 -61.11 -22.18
C ASP A 9 -51.90 -60.86 -23.06
N GLU A 10 -51.26 -62.00 -23.35
CA GLU A 10 -50.23 -62.15 -24.37
C GLU A 10 -50.95 -62.43 -25.71
N SER A 11 -50.52 -61.76 -26.76
CA SER A 11 -50.33 -62.39 -28.08
C SER A 11 -50.33 -61.28 -29.19
N SER A 12 -49.28 -61.08 -29.80
CA SER A 12 -49.09 -61.31 -31.24
C SER A 12 -47.79 -60.81 -31.78
N ILE A 13 -47.09 -61.77 -32.20
CA ILE A 13 -45.86 -61.67 -33.07
C ILE A 13 -46.19 -60.88 -34.32
N ASN A 14 -45.34 -59.90 -34.66
CA ASN A 14 -45.02 -59.75 -36.07
C ASN A 14 -43.65 -59.12 -36.32
N ASN A 15 -42.89 -59.84 -37.06
CA ASN A 15 -41.62 -59.58 -37.67
C ASN A 15 -41.67 -58.32 -38.56
N GLN A 16 -40.80 -57.31 -38.32
CA GLN A 16 -40.31 -56.53 -39.41
C GLN A 16 -38.86 -56.00 -39.15
N LYS A 17 -38.03 -56.22 -40.14
CA LYS A 17 -36.61 -55.91 -40.29
C LYS A 17 -36.25 -54.50 -39.91
N LYS A 18 -35.28 -54.31 -39.00
CA LYS A 18 -34.66 -53.05 -38.74
C LYS A 18 -33.60 -52.69 -39.83
N PRO A 19 -33.59 -51.50 -40.39
CA PRO A 19 -32.53 -51.09 -41.29
C PRO A 19 -31.27 -50.71 -40.50
N PHE A 20 -30.18 -51.19 -41.01
CA PHE A 20 -28.78 -51.04 -40.56
C PHE A 20 -28.23 -49.65 -40.86
N PHE A 21 -28.77 -48.56 -40.31
CA PHE A 21 -28.26 -47.23 -40.54
C PHE A 21 -28.49 -46.29 -39.34
N ARG A 22 -27.81 -46.52 -38.19
CA ARG A 22 -27.83 -45.54 -37.11
C ARG A 22 -26.69 -45.69 -36.10
N ARG A 23 -25.44 -45.88 -36.58
CA ARG A 23 -24.26 -45.91 -35.70
C ARG A 23 -23.17 -44.89 -36.03
N LYS A 24 -23.43 -43.92 -36.88
CA LYS A 24 -22.40 -42.89 -37.22
C LYS A 24 -22.71 -41.47 -36.75
N LYS A 25 -23.81 -41.22 -36.01
CA LYS A 25 -24.13 -39.84 -35.55
C LYS A 25 -23.69 -39.56 -34.10
N TYR A 26 -23.34 -40.54 -33.31
CA TYR A 26 -22.90 -40.30 -31.91
C TYR A 26 -21.40 -40.12 -31.74
N LEU A 27 -20.56 -40.54 -32.71
CA LEU A 27 -19.12 -40.35 -32.60
C LEU A 27 -18.68 -38.89 -32.87
N PHE A 28 -19.49 -38.10 -33.55
CA PHE A 28 -19.18 -36.72 -33.85
C PHE A 28 -19.63 -35.73 -32.74
N ALA A 29 -20.65 -36.10 -31.96
CA ALA A 29 -21.12 -35.27 -30.86
C ALA A 29 -20.21 -35.37 -29.64
N ASP A 30 -19.67 -36.55 -29.33
CA ASP A 30 -18.76 -36.74 -28.20
C ASP A 30 -17.38 -36.12 -28.44
N THR A 31 -16.92 -36.06 -29.70
CA THR A 31 -15.66 -35.40 -30.07
C THR A 31 -15.73 -33.86 -30.02
N ILE A 32 -16.91 -33.30 -30.33
CA ILE A 32 -17.13 -31.85 -30.24
C ILE A 32 -17.32 -31.44 -28.79
N CYS A 33 -17.95 -32.25 -27.95
CA CYS A 33 -18.14 -31.97 -26.51
C CYS A 33 -16.81 -32.02 -25.75
N GLY A 34 -15.90 -32.93 -26.07
CA GLY A 34 -14.56 -33.00 -25.50
C GLY A 34 -13.70 -31.79 -25.87
N CYS A 35 -13.79 -31.30 -27.10
CA CYS A 35 -13.11 -30.07 -27.54
C CYS A 35 -13.66 -28.81 -26.86
N CYS A 36 -14.97 -28.69 -26.69
CA CYS A 36 -15.58 -27.54 -25.99
C CYS A 36 -15.20 -27.47 -24.52
N CYS A 37 -15.14 -28.61 -23.83
CA CYS A 37 -14.69 -28.63 -22.41
C CYS A 37 -13.23 -28.27 -22.27
N CYS A 38 -12.34 -28.71 -23.19
CA CYS A 38 -10.95 -28.31 -23.20
C CYS A 38 -10.76 -26.81 -23.54
N CYS A 39 -11.54 -26.27 -24.48
CA CYS A 39 -11.49 -24.85 -24.82
C CYS A 39 -12.01 -23.97 -23.67
N SER A 40 -13.03 -24.41 -22.91
CA SER A 40 -13.59 -23.64 -21.81
C SER A 40 -12.67 -23.52 -20.59
N THR A 41 -11.72 -24.42 -20.44
CA THR A 41 -10.73 -24.39 -19.33
C THR A 41 -9.36 -23.87 -19.79
N VAL A 42 -8.89 -24.28 -20.96
CA VAL A 42 -7.55 -23.92 -21.45
C VAL A 42 -7.46 -22.45 -21.86
N VAL A 43 -8.50 -21.91 -22.52
CA VAL A 43 -8.50 -20.50 -22.95
C VAL A 43 -8.43 -19.53 -21.75
N PRO A 44 -9.24 -19.67 -20.69
CA PRO A 44 -9.11 -18.85 -19.49
C PRO A 44 -7.72 -18.99 -18.83
N LEU A 45 -7.19 -20.21 -18.73
CA LEU A 45 -5.87 -20.46 -18.13
C LEU A 45 -4.77 -19.75 -18.94
N LEU A 46 -4.80 -19.85 -20.26
CA LEU A 46 -3.87 -19.13 -21.14
C LEU A 46 -4.02 -17.62 -21.02
N PHE A 47 -5.25 -17.12 -20.91
CA PHE A 47 -5.51 -15.70 -20.70
C PHE A 47 -4.92 -15.21 -19.37
N PHE A 48 -5.17 -15.92 -18.26
CA PHE A 48 -4.59 -15.58 -16.97
C PHE A 48 -3.06 -15.70 -16.96
N PHE A 49 -2.50 -16.70 -17.62
CA PHE A 49 -1.06 -16.87 -17.78
C PHE A 49 -0.45 -15.69 -18.57
N PHE A 50 -1.09 -15.27 -19.65
CA PHE A 50 -0.65 -14.13 -20.46
C PHE A 50 -0.75 -12.81 -19.67
N MET A 51 -1.84 -12.61 -18.94
CA MET A 51 -2.01 -11.47 -18.05
C MET A 51 -0.96 -11.44 -16.96
N PHE A 52 -0.61 -12.61 -16.40
CA PHE A 52 0.46 -12.73 -15.41
C PHE A 52 1.83 -12.35 -16.01
N ILE A 53 2.15 -12.82 -17.23
CA ILE A 53 3.41 -12.45 -17.91
C ILE A 53 3.47 -10.95 -18.16
N ILE A 54 2.38 -10.34 -18.63
CA ILE A 54 2.32 -8.88 -18.86
C ILE A 54 2.53 -8.13 -17.54
N ALA A 55 1.85 -8.55 -16.48
CA ALA A 55 2.01 -7.95 -15.16
C ALA A 55 3.45 -8.08 -14.65
N TRP A 56 4.06 -9.27 -14.80
CA TRP A 56 5.45 -9.52 -14.41
C TRP A 56 6.44 -8.67 -15.23
N ALA A 57 6.22 -8.50 -16.51
CA ALA A 57 7.06 -7.68 -17.39
C ALA A 57 7.05 -6.18 -17.03
N GLN A 58 6.05 -5.72 -16.28
CA GLN A 58 5.95 -4.34 -15.79
C GLN A 58 6.59 -4.14 -14.40
N THR A 59 7.14 -5.19 -13.80
CA THR A 59 7.88 -5.06 -12.55
C THR A 59 9.33 -4.64 -12.83
N PHE A 60 9.92 -3.93 -11.89
CA PHE A 60 11.33 -3.57 -11.93
C PHE A 60 11.94 -3.69 -10.53
N PRO A 61 13.27 -3.85 -10.41
CA PRO A 61 13.91 -3.92 -9.10
C PRO A 61 13.71 -2.64 -8.31
N ALA A 62 13.30 -2.75 -7.06
CA ALA A 62 13.15 -1.61 -6.14
C ALA A 62 14.48 -0.87 -5.90
N THR A 63 15.60 -1.49 -6.23
CA THR A 63 16.94 -0.88 -6.17
C THR A 63 17.08 0.41 -6.99
N LYS A 64 16.18 0.66 -7.95
CA LYS A 64 16.08 1.95 -8.64
C LYS A 64 15.78 3.11 -7.67
N PHE A 65 15.06 2.83 -6.58
CA PHE A 65 14.62 3.79 -5.58
C PHE A 65 15.26 3.58 -4.21
N THR A 66 16.39 2.86 -4.14
CA THR A 66 17.13 2.61 -2.90
C THR A 66 18.59 3.00 -3.06
N ASN A 67 19.19 3.46 -1.98
CA ASN A 67 20.60 3.92 -1.97
C ASN A 67 21.43 3.37 -0.82
N VAL A 68 20.80 2.65 0.11
CA VAL A 68 21.47 1.97 1.22
C VAL A 68 21.08 0.50 1.31
N LYS A 69 22.01 -0.30 1.86
CA LYS A 69 21.85 -1.73 2.10
C LYS A 69 22.26 -2.04 3.52
N TYR A 70 21.59 -2.99 4.15
CA TYR A 70 21.94 -3.52 5.46
C TYR A 70 21.51 -4.98 5.55
N ASP A 71 22.21 -5.75 6.36
CA ASP A 71 21.95 -7.19 6.47
C ASP A 71 21.21 -7.51 7.76
N VAL A 72 20.23 -8.41 7.63
CA VAL A 72 19.46 -8.96 8.73
C VAL A 72 19.35 -10.46 8.55
N ASP A 73 19.90 -11.22 9.51
CA ASP A 73 19.84 -12.69 9.53
C ASP A 73 20.26 -13.33 8.19
N GLY A 74 21.33 -12.79 7.58
CA GLY A 74 21.85 -13.27 6.28
C GLY A 74 21.06 -12.84 5.06
N THR A 75 20.07 -11.96 5.22
CA THR A 75 19.32 -11.34 4.12
C THR A 75 19.74 -9.90 3.94
N THR A 76 20.19 -9.53 2.74
CA THR A 76 20.45 -8.12 2.39
C THR A 76 19.13 -7.41 2.12
N LEU A 77 18.86 -6.39 2.90
CA LEU A 77 17.72 -5.50 2.75
C LEU A 77 18.13 -4.17 2.12
N HIS A 78 17.17 -3.52 1.50
CA HIS A 78 17.36 -2.26 0.80
C HIS A 78 16.46 -1.18 1.38
N ALA A 79 16.96 0.06 1.39
CA ALA A 79 16.17 1.24 1.75
C ALA A 79 16.62 2.48 0.97
N TYR A 80 15.79 3.49 0.98
CA TYR A 80 16.18 4.85 0.61
C TYR A 80 16.47 5.65 1.88
N LEU A 81 17.67 6.22 1.96
CA LEU A 81 18.07 7.13 3.03
C LEU A 81 18.31 8.50 2.45
N ALA A 82 17.50 9.49 2.84
CA ALA A 82 17.74 10.90 2.62
C ALA A 82 18.48 11.47 3.85
N THR A 83 19.57 12.20 3.58
CA THR A 83 20.45 12.78 4.60
C THR A 83 20.35 14.30 4.55
N PRO A 84 20.12 14.99 5.67
CA PRO A 84 20.11 16.46 5.68
C PRO A 84 21.46 17.05 5.30
N ALA A 85 21.45 18.23 4.69
CA ALA A 85 22.68 18.87 4.19
C ALA A 85 23.71 19.17 5.30
N ASN A 86 23.25 19.50 6.50
CA ASN A 86 24.09 19.86 7.64
C ASN A 86 23.71 19.09 8.90
N PRO A 87 23.93 17.77 8.96
CA PRO A 87 23.61 16.98 10.14
C PRO A 87 24.51 17.41 11.32
N THR A 88 23.93 17.42 12.49
CA THR A 88 24.64 17.68 13.74
C THR A 88 24.39 16.51 14.69
N LYS A 89 25.21 16.37 15.74
CA LYS A 89 24.86 15.46 16.81
C LYS A 89 23.47 15.79 17.32
N ASN A 90 22.66 14.77 17.50
CA ASN A 90 21.23 14.88 17.88
C ASN A 90 20.30 15.39 16.75
N THR A 91 20.57 15.05 15.50
CA THR A 91 19.66 15.30 14.39
C THR A 91 18.43 14.38 14.50
N PRO A 92 17.20 14.91 14.41
CA PRO A 92 15.99 14.08 14.40
C PRO A 92 15.90 13.22 13.16
N ALA A 93 15.07 12.17 13.22
CA ALA A 93 14.90 11.26 12.10
C ALA A 93 13.45 10.78 11.92
N ALA A 94 13.15 10.25 10.74
CA ALA A 94 11.86 9.66 10.41
C ALA A 94 12.05 8.33 9.67
N ILE A 95 11.18 7.36 9.95
CA ILE A 95 11.04 6.15 9.14
C ILE A 95 9.74 6.27 8.33
N LEU A 96 9.86 6.31 7.00
CA LEU A 96 8.74 6.43 6.07
C LEU A 96 8.31 5.05 5.58
N PHE A 97 7.04 4.93 5.20
CA PHE A 97 6.49 3.70 4.67
C PHE A 97 5.82 3.94 3.33
N HIS A 98 6.28 3.21 2.31
CA HIS A 98 5.78 3.30 0.95
C HIS A 98 4.33 2.81 0.82
N ALA A 99 3.65 3.21 -0.25
CA ALA A 99 2.33 2.75 -0.59
C ALA A 99 2.34 1.29 -1.13
N TRP A 100 1.19 0.81 -1.58
CA TRP A 100 0.98 -0.56 -2.05
C TRP A 100 1.78 -0.96 -3.31
N ASN A 101 2.31 0.02 -4.03
CA ASN A 101 3.15 -0.18 -5.22
C ASN A 101 4.64 -0.41 -4.91
N GLY A 102 5.02 -0.48 -3.63
CA GLY A 102 6.41 -0.67 -3.23
C GLY A 102 7.24 0.60 -3.29
N MET A 103 8.56 0.46 -3.29
CA MET A 103 9.49 1.59 -3.40
C MET A 103 9.25 2.36 -4.70
N SER A 104 9.04 3.65 -4.59
CA SER A 104 8.65 4.51 -5.70
C SER A 104 9.18 5.94 -5.52
N GLU A 105 9.05 6.77 -6.55
CA GLU A 105 9.36 8.20 -6.47
C GLU A 105 8.55 8.92 -5.38
N GLU A 106 7.33 8.43 -5.08
CA GLU A 106 6.48 9.02 -4.03
C GLU A 106 7.20 9.04 -2.67
N VAL A 107 7.61 7.89 -2.19
CA VAL A 107 8.22 7.79 -0.86
C VAL A 107 9.61 8.44 -0.80
N THR A 108 10.40 8.34 -1.87
CA THR A 108 11.73 8.99 -1.94
C THR A 108 11.62 10.50 -2.00
N TYR A 109 10.65 11.04 -2.75
CA TYR A 109 10.38 12.49 -2.78
C TYR A 109 10.08 13.04 -1.39
N PHE A 110 9.28 12.38 -0.60
CA PHE A 110 8.96 12.84 0.75
C PHE A 110 10.10 12.61 1.74
N ALA A 111 10.93 11.60 1.53
CA ALA A 111 12.16 11.43 2.31
C ALA A 111 13.12 12.60 2.05
N ASP A 112 13.31 12.99 0.79
CA ASP A 112 14.14 14.15 0.43
C ASP A 112 13.60 15.46 1.05
N ARG A 113 12.27 15.66 0.99
CA ARG A 113 11.65 16.82 1.62
C ARG A 113 11.82 16.88 3.13
N LEU A 114 11.84 15.74 3.82
CA LEU A 114 12.19 15.71 5.24
C LEU A 114 13.68 16.00 5.48
N ALA A 115 14.55 15.58 4.57
CA ALA A 115 15.96 15.92 4.65
C ALA A 115 16.21 17.43 4.44
N GLU A 116 15.45 18.09 3.56
CA GLU A 116 15.44 19.55 3.41
C GLU A 116 15.01 20.27 4.70
N GLU A 117 14.09 19.67 5.47
CA GLU A 117 13.69 20.17 6.80
C GLU A 117 14.71 19.85 7.92
N GLY A 118 15.81 19.18 7.59
CA GLY A 118 16.90 18.88 8.52
C GLY A 118 16.80 17.54 9.24
N TYR A 119 16.03 16.59 8.73
CA TYR A 119 15.84 15.27 9.33
C TYR A 119 16.54 14.18 8.52
N TYR A 120 17.09 13.15 9.18
CA TYR A 120 17.35 11.88 8.50
C TYR A 120 16.00 11.22 8.17
N ALA A 121 15.86 10.71 6.96
CA ALA A 121 14.63 10.05 6.55
C ALA A 121 14.95 8.73 5.85
N ILE A 122 14.50 7.60 6.42
CA ILE A 122 14.70 6.28 5.84
C ILE A 122 13.37 5.66 5.40
N ALA A 123 13.33 5.11 4.19
CA ALA A 123 12.20 4.35 3.67
C ALA A 123 12.65 2.92 3.35
N PRO A 124 12.30 1.90 4.17
CA PRO A 124 12.63 0.51 3.91
C PRO A 124 11.80 -0.05 2.76
N ASP A 125 12.42 -0.94 1.96
CA ASP A 125 11.72 -1.75 0.97
C ASP A 125 11.04 -2.96 1.64
N LEU A 126 9.77 -2.80 2.01
CA LEU A 126 8.99 -3.87 2.66
C LEU A 126 8.61 -5.01 1.71
N PHE A 127 8.78 -4.82 0.40
CA PHE A 127 8.45 -5.84 -0.60
C PHE A 127 9.67 -6.59 -1.13
N ARG A 128 10.88 -6.24 -0.64
CA ARG A 128 12.16 -6.89 -0.94
C ARG A 128 12.43 -7.00 -2.44
N ASN A 129 12.88 -5.89 -3.02
CA ASN A 129 13.32 -5.78 -4.41
C ASN A 129 12.21 -5.86 -5.48
N THR A 130 10.94 -5.69 -5.08
CA THR A 130 9.85 -5.59 -6.04
C THR A 130 9.21 -4.21 -5.97
N ALA A 131 9.27 -3.48 -7.06
CA ALA A 131 8.53 -2.25 -7.26
C ALA A 131 7.74 -2.34 -8.57
N THR A 132 6.63 -1.63 -8.64
CA THR A 132 5.80 -1.61 -9.83
C THR A 132 5.37 -0.18 -10.15
N THR A 133 4.92 0.03 -11.38
CA THR A 133 4.12 1.22 -11.68
C THR A 133 2.78 1.08 -10.97
N GLY A 134 2.17 2.20 -10.56
CA GLY A 134 0.84 2.17 -9.93
C GLY A 134 -0.24 1.52 -10.80
N THR A 135 -0.01 1.42 -12.12
CA THR A 135 -0.91 0.79 -13.08
C THR A 135 -0.86 -0.75 -13.09
N ASN A 136 0.16 -1.35 -12.49
CA ASN A 136 0.29 -2.82 -12.43
C ASN A 136 -0.52 -3.42 -11.26
N ILE A 137 -1.83 -3.29 -11.33
CA ILE A 137 -2.77 -3.63 -10.26
C ILE A 137 -2.66 -5.10 -9.85
N LEU A 138 -2.64 -6.01 -10.82
CA LEU A 138 -2.59 -7.44 -10.54
C LEU A 138 -1.36 -7.82 -9.72
N TRP A 139 -0.20 -7.30 -10.09
CA TRP A 139 1.05 -7.56 -9.36
C TRP A 139 1.04 -6.92 -7.97
N ASN A 140 0.57 -5.70 -7.85
CA ASN A 140 0.46 -5.01 -6.58
C ASN A 140 -0.47 -5.74 -5.61
N ILE A 141 -1.64 -6.19 -6.08
CA ILE A 141 -2.56 -7.01 -5.30
C ILE A 141 -1.88 -8.30 -4.84
N LEU A 142 -1.26 -9.05 -5.75
CA LEU A 142 -0.57 -10.30 -5.41
C LEU A 142 0.54 -10.06 -4.37
N THR A 143 1.33 -9.00 -4.52
CA THR A 143 2.40 -8.66 -3.57
C THR A 143 1.82 -8.37 -2.19
N VAL A 144 0.83 -7.49 -2.08
CA VAL A 144 0.20 -7.16 -0.79
C VAL A 144 -0.45 -8.37 -0.12
N LEU A 145 -1.06 -9.27 -0.91
CA LEU A 145 -1.70 -10.48 -0.39
C LEU A 145 -0.69 -11.53 0.10
N THR A 146 0.47 -11.62 -0.54
CA THR A 146 1.46 -12.68 -0.27
C THR A 146 2.57 -12.26 0.68
N VAL A 147 2.79 -10.95 0.86
CA VAL A 147 3.82 -10.47 1.79
C VAL A 147 3.47 -10.80 3.24
N SER A 148 4.41 -11.39 3.95
CA SER A 148 4.25 -11.73 5.37
C SER A 148 4.35 -10.48 6.24
N GLU A 149 3.39 -10.27 7.13
CA GLU A 149 3.42 -9.17 8.09
C GLU A 149 4.61 -9.27 9.05
N THR A 150 4.88 -10.46 9.58
CA THR A 150 6.04 -10.70 10.44
C THR A 150 7.34 -10.35 9.72
N ARG A 151 7.45 -10.62 8.41
CA ARG A 151 8.60 -10.23 7.60
C ARG A 151 8.70 -8.71 7.47
N MET A 152 7.61 -8.02 7.16
CA MET A 152 7.60 -6.55 7.07
C MET A 152 7.93 -5.89 8.41
N ASP A 153 7.45 -6.47 9.50
CA ASP A 153 7.79 -6.03 10.85
C ASP A 153 9.30 -6.15 11.11
N ALA A 154 9.90 -7.29 10.80
CA ALA A 154 11.34 -7.50 10.95
C ALA A 154 12.15 -6.56 10.03
N ASP A 155 11.71 -6.34 8.79
CA ASP A 155 12.39 -5.45 7.83
C ASP A 155 12.33 -3.99 8.29
N SER A 156 11.20 -3.54 8.82
CA SER A 156 11.06 -2.18 9.38
C SER A 156 11.86 -2.01 10.68
N ASP A 157 11.90 -3.02 11.53
CA ASP A 157 12.71 -3.01 12.76
C ASP A 157 14.21 -2.95 12.44
N ALA A 158 14.64 -3.63 11.37
CA ALA A 158 16.01 -3.58 10.88
C ALA A 158 16.38 -2.20 10.32
N ALA A 159 15.49 -1.58 9.55
CA ALA A 159 15.68 -0.20 9.06
C ALA A 159 15.79 0.79 10.25
N PHE A 160 14.97 0.61 11.26
CA PHE A 160 15.03 1.41 12.48
C PHE A 160 16.36 1.24 13.24
N LYS A 161 16.83 0.00 13.35
CA LYS A 161 18.15 -0.30 13.94
C LYS A 161 19.28 0.36 13.13
N TYR A 162 19.20 0.27 11.79
CA TYR A 162 20.16 0.93 10.91
C TYR A 162 20.13 2.44 11.09
N LEU A 163 18.95 3.07 11.09
CA LEU A 163 18.79 4.51 11.31
C LEU A 163 19.42 4.94 12.64
N LYS A 164 19.21 4.19 13.72
CA LYS A 164 19.79 4.44 15.04
C LYS A 164 21.30 4.21 15.11
N SER A 165 21.90 3.47 14.19
CA SER A 165 23.36 3.30 14.11
C SER A 165 24.08 4.49 13.50
N ILE A 166 23.35 5.43 12.90
CA ILE A 166 23.93 6.67 12.36
C ILE A 166 24.31 7.59 13.53
N GLN A 167 25.57 7.93 13.64
CA GLN A 167 26.15 8.64 14.80
C GLN A 167 25.46 9.96 15.15
N ASP A 168 24.94 10.65 14.13
CA ASP A 168 24.33 11.98 14.29
C ASP A 168 22.82 11.90 14.59
N VAL A 169 22.21 10.73 14.53
CA VAL A 169 20.77 10.55 14.80
C VAL A 169 20.50 10.59 16.29
N ASP A 170 19.52 11.41 16.68
CA ASP A 170 18.96 11.41 18.04
C ASP A 170 17.90 10.31 18.17
N GLU A 171 18.25 9.20 18.81
CA GLU A 171 17.34 8.07 19.00
C GLU A 171 16.05 8.42 19.77
N THR A 172 16.02 9.53 20.50
CA THR A 172 14.85 10.00 21.25
C THR A 172 13.90 10.83 20.39
N ARG A 173 14.36 11.27 19.20
CA ARG A 173 13.60 12.10 18.26
C ARG A 173 13.42 11.41 16.91
N ILE A 174 12.90 10.18 16.95
CA ILE A 174 12.55 9.44 15.73
C ILE A 174 11.02 9.34 15.63
N SER A 175 10.48 9.61 14.45
CA SER A 175 9.06 9.43 14.14
C SER A 175 8.80 8.17 13.31
N SER A 176 7.60 7.60 13.47
CA SER A 176 7.01 6.66 12.51
C SER A 176 6.18 7.45 11.49
N GLY A 177 6.49 7.29 10.22
CA GLY A 177 5.84 8.05 9.14
C GLY A 177 6.51 9.41 8.88
N PRO A 178 6.02 10.12 7.84
CA PRO A 178 4.76 9.81 7.15
C PRO A 178 4.79 8.49 6.40
N GLY A 179 3.71 7.72 6.58
CA GLY A 179 3.42 6.55 5.77
C GLY A 179 2.15 6.81 4.95
N PHE A 180 2.12 6.29 3.71
CA PHE A 180 1.11 6.63 2.73
C PHE A 180 0.27 5.40 2.38
N CYS A 181 -1.07 5.48 2.44
CA CYS A 181 -1.98 4.39 2.10
C CYS A 181 -1.66 3.11 2.91
N PHE A 182 -1.22 2.04 2.26
CA PHE A 182 -0.68 0.84 2.90
C PHE A 182 0.41 1.19 3.93
N GLY A 183 1.33 2.10 3.58
CA GLY A 183 2.37 2.59 4.48
C GLY A 183 1.83 3.38 5.68
N GLY A 184 0.69 4.04 5.54
CA GLY A 184 0.02 4.67 6.68
C GLY A 184 -0.43 3.65 7.73
N SER A 185 -0.87 2.48 7.28
CA SER A 185 -1.14 1.35 8.17
C SER A 185 0.13 0.83 8.84
N GLN A 186 1.23 0.72 8.08
CA GLN A 186 2.51 0.27 8.63
C GLN A 186 3.07 1.26 9.66
N SER A 187 2.86 2.58 9.48
CA SER A 187 3.24 3.59 10.49
C SER A 187 2.61 3.31 11.85
N LEU A 188 1.32 3.01 11.89
CA LEU A 188 0.60 2.73 13.14
C LEU A 188 1.03 1.39 13.76
N LYS A 189 1.22 0.35 12.94
CA LYS A 189 1.72 -0.96 13.40
C LYS A 189 3.14 -0.85 13.96
N PHE A 190 4.00 -0.10 13.29
CA PHE A 190 5.36 0.16 13.76
C PHE A 190 5.36 0.92 15.09
N ALA A 191 4.52 1.95 15.21
CA ALA A 191 4.38 2.76 16.41
C ALA A 191 3.90 1.95 17.63
N ALA A 192 3.13 0.89 17.42
CA ALA A 192 2.72 -0.01 18.51
C ALA A 192 3.87 -0.93 19.02
N ARG A 193 5.02 -0.98 18.31
CA ARG A 193 6.17 -1.82 18.68
C ARG A 193 7.37 -1.02 19.21
N HIS A 194 7.43 0.28 18.93
CA HIS A 194 8.60 1.10 19.23
C HIS A 194 8.28 2.35 20.03
N LYS A 195 9.28 2.83 20.78
CA LYS A 195 9.17 4.13 21.46
C LYS A 195 9.62 5.23 20.51
N LEU A 196 8.69 6.10 20.14
CA LEU A 196 8.83 7.11 19.11
C LEU A 196 8.47 8.51 19.64
N ALA A 197 9.01 9.53 19.00
CA ALA A 197 8.67 10.92 19.27
C ALA A 197 7.31 11.32 18.71
N ALA A 198 6.91 10.73 17.57
CA ALA A 198 5.66 11.01 16.90
C ALA A 198 5.27 9.86 15.95
N THR A 199 4.01 9.83 15.55
CA THR A 199 3.48 8.93 14.52
C THR A 199 2.65 9.72 13.52
N VAL A 200 2.91 9.52 12.20
CA VAL A 200 2.15 10.17 11.13
C VAL A 200 1.60 9.10 10.19
N THR A 201 0.28 9.10 9.99
CA THR A 201 -0.43 8.23 9.05
C THR A 201 -1.22 9.06 8.05
N CYS A 202 -0.97 8.84 6.76
CA CYS A 202 -1.69 9.49 5.68
C CYS A 202 -2.61 8.45 5.01
N TYR A 203 -3.93 8.67 5.11
CA TYR A 203 -4.97 7.80 4.55
C TYR A 203 -4.71 6.30 4.74
N GLY A 204 -4.18 5.92 5.90
CA GLY A 204 -3.91 4.53 6.26
C GLY A 204 -5.19 3.77 6.62
N THR A 205 -5.35 2.56 6.08
CA THR A 205 -6.57 1.76 6.24
C THR A 205 -6.63 0.92 7.52
N TYR A 206 -5.50 0.79 8.23
CA TYR A 206 -5.37 0.02 9.47
C TYR A 206 -6.25 0.55 10.63
N ILE A 207 -6.80 1.74 10.48
CA ILE A 207 -7.71 2.31 11.47
C ILE A 207 -8.94 1.43 11.76
N ARG A 208 -9.33 0.55 10.83
CA ARG A 208 -10.43 -0.40 11.03
C ARG A 208 -10.06 -1.52 12.00
N GLU A 209 -8.87 -2.10 11.83
CA GLU A 209 -8.36 -3.16 12.71
C GLU A 209 -8.10 -2.64 14.11
N LEU A 210 -7.68 -1.38 14.25
CA LEU A 210 -7.51 -0.74 15.55
C LEU A 210 -8.84 -0.51 16.27
N GLN A 211 -9.96 -0.34 15.56
CA GLN A 211 -11.27 -0.20 16.20
C GLN A 211 -11.66 -1.46 16.99
N ASP A 212 -11.30 -2.63 16.46
CA ASP A 212 -11.57 -3.94 17.06
C ASP A 212 -10.41 -4.45 17.93
N ALA A 213 -9.33 -3.65 18.08
CA ALA A 213 -8.15 -4.02 18.82
C ALA A 213 -8.43 -4.11 20.33
N ASP A 214 -7.76 -5.05 20.98
CA ASP A 214 -7.83 -5.20 22.42
C ASP A 214 -7.13 -4.06 23.18
N ALA A 215 -7.36 -4.00 24.49
CA ALA A 215 -6.76 -2.98 25.35
C ALA A 215 -5.22 -3.02 25.35
N ALA A 216 -4.61 -4.20 25.07
CA ALA A 216 -3.17 -4.35 25.04
C ALA A 216 -2.55 -3.67 23.82
N ALA A 217 -3.17 -3.79 22.64
CA ALA A 217 -2.74 -3.10 21.43
C ALA A 217 -2.78 -1.57 21.59
N TRP A 218 -3.89 -1.04 22.15
CA TRP A 218 -4.01 0.37 22.47
C TRP A 218 -3.00 0.83 23.53
N GLY A 219 -2.73 -0.01 24.54
CA GLY A 219 -1.72 0.24 25.57
C GLY A 219 -0.34 0.45 24.96
N LYS A 220 0.07 -0.43 24.07
CA LYS A 220 1.38 -0.36 23.38
C LYS A 220 1.50 0.90 22.52
N LEU A 221 0.47 1.23 21.73
CA LEU A 221 0.47 2.44 20.94
C LEU A 221 0.56 3.70 21.82
N LYS A 222 -0.09 3.69 22.98
CA LYS A 222 -0.03 4.78 23.96
C LYS A 222 1.36 4.92 24.61
N GLU A 223 2.01 3.82 24.92
CA GLU A 223 3.34 3.82 25.56
C GLU A 223 4.46 4.18 24.59
N GLY A 224 4.35 3.75 23.33
CA GLY A 224 5.40 3.84 22.32
C GLY A 224 5.21 4.89 21.25
N GLY A 225 4.01 5.03 20.73
CA GLY A 225 3.77 5.73 19.46
C GLY A 225 3.92 7.26 19.47
N GLY A 226 4.10 7.89 20.62
CA GLY A 226 4.07 9.35 20.73
C GLY A 226 2.70 9.95 20.37
N PRO A 227 2.61 11.27 20.13
CA PRO A 227 1.42 11.87 19.55
C PRO A 227 1.21 11.38 18.12
N ILE A 228 -0.06 11.25 17.71
CA ILE A 228 -0.47 10.71 16.41
C ILE A 228 -1.07 11.82 15.55
N LEU A 229 -0.57 11.99 14.33
CA LEU A 229 -1.20 12.80 13.28
C LEU A 229 -1.81 11.87 12.23
N GLY A 230 -3.10 12.02 11.98
CA GLY A 230 -3.81 11.35 10.89
C GLY A 230 -4.30 12.36 9.85
N ILE A 231 -4.00 12.10 8.59
CA ILE A 231 -4.35 12.93 7.43
C ILE A 231 -5.24 12.12 6.51
N TYR A 232 -6.45 12.63 6.22
CA TYR A 232 -7.47 11.93 5.44
C TYR A 232 -8.15 12.89 4.46
N GLY A 233 -8.77 12.37 3.41
CA GLY A 233 -9.58 13.11 2.45
C GLY A 233 -11.07 12.92 2.71
N MET A 234 -11.89 13.96 2.48
CA MET A 234 -13.34 13.90 2.64
C MET A 234 -13.99 13.03 1.55
N ASP A 235 -13.40 13.00 0.35
CA ASP A 235 -13.90 12.23 -0.79
C ASP A 235 -13.25 10.85 -0.88
N ASP A 236 -12.47 10.43 0.15
CA ASP A 236 -11.86 9.11 0.22
C ASP A 236 -12.92 8.06 0.58
N THR A 237 -12.85 6.93 -0.07
CA THR A 237 -13.76 5.82 0.16
C THR A 237 -13.13 4.71 1.01
N SER A 238 -11.80 4.70 1.17
CA SER A 238 -11.08 3.70 1.96
C SER A 238 -9.70 4.20 2.43
N PRO A 239 -9.59 4.75 3.66
CA PRO A 239 -10.65 4.86 4.66
C PRO A 239 -11.62 6.00 4.37
N SER A 240 -12.93 5.77 4.60
CA SER A 240 -13.91 6.84 4.48
C SER A 240 -13.81 7.86 5.62
N PRO A 241 -14.35 9.07 5.46
CA PRO A 241 -14.39 10.06 6.54
C PRO A 241 -15.02 9.55 7.84
N GLU A 242 -16.03 8.67 7.73
CA GLU A 242 -16.68 8.06 8.90
C GLU A 242 -15.72 7.09 9.61
N GLN A 243 -14.89 6.35 8.86
CA GLN A 243 -13.88 5.48 9.43
C GLN A 243 -12.77 6.28 10.11
N ALA A 244 -12.36 7.41 9.53
CA ALA A 244 -11.39 8.32 10.14
C ALA A 244 -11.93 8.94 11.45
N LYS A 245 -13.21 9.34 11.50
CA LYS A 245 -13.87 9.83 12.72
C LYS A 245 -13.97 8.75 13.80
N LYS A 246 -14.35 7.53 13.45
CA LYS A 246 -14.37 6.41 14.41
C LYS A 246 -12.98 6.09 14.95
N PHE A 247 -11.94 6.22 14.13
CA PHE A 247 -10.56 6.10 14.59
C PHE A 247 -10.23 7.20 15.61
N GLU A 248 -10.59 8.44 15.35
CA GLU A 248 -10.44 9.55 16.30
C GLU A 248 -11.16 9.28 17.62
N GLU A 249 -12.41 8.83 17.58
CA GLU A 249 -13.19 8.44 18.77
C GLU A 249 -12.45 7.35 19.58
N ALA A 250 -11.84 6.38 18.91
CA ALA A 250 -11.05 5.34 19.55
C ALA A 250 -9.76 5.89 20.19
N LEU A 251 -9.10 6.87 19.56
CA LEU A 251 -7.94 7.56 20.13
C LEU A 251 -8.34 8.35 21.39
N VAL A 252 -9.48 9.06 21.36
CA VAL A 252 -10.04 9.77 22.52
C VAL A 252 -10.35 8.81 23.65
N LYS A 253 -11.08 7.72 23.38
CA LYS A 253 -11.43 6.68 24.35
C LYS A 253 -10.20 6.12 25.07
N ASN A 254 -9.13 5.89 24.33
CA ASN A 254 -7.88 5.34 24.86
C ASN A 254 -6.89 6.42 25.37
N LYS A 255 -7.29 7.69 25.39
CA LYS A 255 -6.51 8.82 25.91
C LYS A 255 -5.14 8.98 25.24
N LEU A 256 -5.06 8.76 23.91
CA LEU A 256 -3.89 9.05 23.12
C LEU A 256 -3.88 10.51 22.69
N LYS A 257 -2.69 11.13 22.69
CA LYS A 257 -2.51 12.45 22.08
C LYS A 257 -2.60 12.30 20.57
N HIS A 258 -3.48 13.06 19.93
CA HIS A 258 -3.70 12.94 18.50
C HIS A 258 -4.17 14.24 17.88
N ASN A 259 -4.10 14.30 16.55
CA ASN A 259 -4.71 15.29 15.68
C ASN A 259 -5.15 14.55 14.41
N ILE A 260 -6.46 14.47 14.18
CA ILE A 260 -7.02 13.87 12.96
C ILE A 260 -7.58 14.99 12.10
N THR A 261 -7.11 15.10 10.86
CA THR A 261 -7.58 16.11 9.92
C THR A 261 -8.14 15.45 8.68
N ILE A 262 -9.38 15.81 8.34
CA ILE A 262 -10.07 15.37 7.12
C ILE A 262 -10.19 16.58 6.21
N TYR A 263 -9.52 16.53 5.06
CA TYR A 263 -9.46 17.63 4.08
C TYR A 263 -10.60 17.54 3.07
N GLU A 264 -11.33 18.63 2.89
CA GLU A 264 -12.44 18.71 1.94
C GLU A 264 -11.96 18.75 0.48
N GLY A 265 -12.76 18.18 -0.43
CA GLY A 265 -12.57 18.22 -1.89
C GLY A 265 -11.37 17.42 -2.40
N VAL A 266 -10.89 16.47 -1.61
CA VAL A 266 -9.80 15.57 -1.98
C VAL A 266 -10.10 14.14 -1.51
N GLY A 267 -9.69 13.17 -2.34
CA GLY A 267 -9.86 11.74 -2.08
C GLY A 267 -8.57 11.08 -1.58
N HIS A 268 -8.47 9.77 -1.89
CA HIS A 268 -7.29 8.98 -1.56
C HIS A 268 -6.03 9.51 -2.24
N ALA A 269 -4.88 9.36 -1.59
CA ALA A 269 -3.56 9.69 -2.16
C ALA A 269 -3.36 11.16 -2.60
N PHE A 270 -4.12 12.10 -2.05
CA PHE A 270 -4.08 13.51 -2.45
C PHE A 270 -2.77 14.26 -2.10
N ILE A 271 -1.85 13.64 -1.35
CA ILE A 271 -0.53 14.21 -1.02
C ILE A 271 0.57 13.74 -1.99
N GLN A 272 0.24 13.02 -3.07
CA GLN A 272 1.25 12.51 -3.99
C GLN A 272 2.12 13.62 -4.63
N PRO A 273 3.37 13.30 -5.05
CA PRO A 273 4.33 14.29 -5.56
C PRO A 273 3.82 15.14 -6.72
N GLU A 274 2.97 14.59 -7.58
CA GLU A 274 2.36 15.31 -8.71
C GLU A 274 1.54 16.52 -8.25
N TYR A 275 0.82 16.42 -7.13
CA TYR A 275 0.06 17.56 -6.59
C TYR A 275 0.99 18.65 -6.02
N HIS A 276 2.19 18.30 -5.61
CA HIS A 276 3.20 19.29 -5.17
C HIS A 276 3.93 19.94 -6.33
N LYS A 277 4.20 19.19 -7.39
CA LYS A 277 4.97 19.65 -8.56
C LYS A 277 4.14 20.49 -9.53
N ASP A 278 2.84 20.21 -9.62
CA ASP A 278 1.91 20.93 -10.50
C ASP A 278 1.02 21.88 -9.69
N SER A 279 1.42 23.17 -9.68
CA SER A 279 0.64 24.23 -9.00
C SER A 279 -0.73 24.49 -9.60
N GLN A 280 -1.01 23.99 -10.79
CA GLN A 280 -2.31 24.09 -11.46
C GLN A 280 -3.24 22.90 -11.14
N SER A 281 -2.74 21.87 -10.47
CA SER A 281 -3.56 20.72 -10.09
C SER A 281 -4.63 21.14 -9.07
N LYS A 282 -5.83 20.60 -9.22
CA LYS A 282 -6.96 20.91 -8.33
C LYS A 282 -6.66 20.60 -6.85
N GLY A 283 -5.79 19.63 -6.57
CA GLY A 283 -5.40 19.22 -5.22
C GLY A 283 -4.18 19.94 -4.63
N HIS A 284 -3.46 20.76 -5.42
CA HIS A 284 -2.18 21.34 -5.03
C HIS A 284 -2.21 22.06 -3.69
N ALA A 285 -3.09 23.03 -3.55
CA ALA A 285 -3.17 23.84 -2.32
C ALA A 285 -3.44 22.97 -1.07
N THR A 286 -4.27 21.94 -1.21
CA THR A 286 -4.61 21.02 -0.13
C THR A 286 -3.43 20.09 0.18
N ALA A 287 -2.74 19.57 -0.82
CA ALA A 287 -1.54 18.75 -0.66
C ALA A 287 -0.42 19.51 0.06
N VAL A 288 -0.16 20.75 -0.35
CA VAL A 288 0.84 21.65 0.29
C VAL A 288 0.42 21.94 1.74
N LYS A 289 -0.86 22.24 2.00
CA LYS A 289 -1.37 22.48 3.35
C LYS A 289 -1.19 21.27 4.26
N ALA A 290 -1.50 20.08 3.75
CA ALA A 290 -1.33 18.83 4.49
C ALA A 290 0.14 18.54 4.79
N TRP A 291 1.03 18.73 3.82
CA TRP A 291 2.46 18.57 4.03
C TRP A 291 3.01 19.56 5.07
N ASN A 292 2.62 20.82 5.00
CA ASN A 292 3.00 21.82 6.00
C ASN A 292 2.48 21.50 7.41
N GLN A 293 1.32 20.82 7.52
CA GLN A 293 0.83 20.30 8.79
C GLN A 293 1.71 19.17 9.31
N ILE A 294 2.12 18.24 8.44
CA ILE A 294 3.01 17.13 8.80
C ILE A 294 4.35 17.66 9.33
N THR A 295 5.02 18.55 8.58
CA THR A 295 6.33 19.06 8.97
C THR A 295 6.27 19.87 10.27
N ARG A 296 5.23 20.69 10.45
CA ARG A 296 5.00 21.41 11.71
C ARG A 296 4.78 20.46 12.89
N PHE A 297 3.93 19.45 12.71
CA PHE A 297 3.65 18.47 13.74
C PHE A 297 4.93 17.71 14.18
N LEU A 298 5.75 17.26 13.22
CA LEU A 298 7.02 16.60 13.52
C LEU A 298 7.98 17.55 14.26
N LYS A 299 8.11 18.79 13.81
CA LYS A 299 8.94 19.81 14.48
C LYS A 299 8.53 20.02 15.93
N ASP A 300 7.25 20.16 16.19
CA ASP A 300 6.73 20.38 17.54
C ASP A 300 6.99 19.15 18.43
N ALA A 301 6.78 17.95 17.91
CA ALA A 301 7.02 16.70 18.64
C ALA A 301 8.51 16.52 18.97
N PHE A 302 9.40 16.82 18.04
CA PHE A 302 10.84 16.72 18.23
C PHE A 302 11.38 17.75 19.23
N ASN A 303 10.84 18.97 19.24
CA ASN A 303 11.22 20.01 20.20
C ASN A 303 10.77 19.68 21.63
N THR A 304 9.59 19.08 21.79
CA THR A 304 9.07 18.68 23.10
C THR A 304 9.94 17.59 23.73
N ASN A 305 10.43 16.65 22.95
CA ASN A 305 11.30 15.58 23.43
C ASN A 305 12.73 16.03 23.75
N SER A 306 13.25 17.05 23.08
CA SER A 306 14.58 17.61 23.39
C SER A 306 14.64 18.28 24.76
N SER A 307 13.53 18.83 25.25
CA SER A 307 13.47 19.48 26.58
C SER A 307 13.32 18.51 27.76
N SER A 308 12.88 17.27 27.50
CA SER A 308 12.65 16.25 28.54
C SER A 308 13.87 15.37 28.86
N THR A 309 14.97 15.49 28.11
CA THR A 309 16.14 14.61 28.20
C THR A 309 17.07 14.92 29.40
N SER A 310 16.78 15.98 30.19
CA SER A 310 17.60 16.35 31.35
C SER A 310 17.24 15.63 32.65
N SER A 311 16.18 14.84 32.68
CA SER A 311 15.82 14.08 33.90
C SER A 311 15.25 12.69 33.58
N ASN A 312 15.99 11.66 33.99
CA ASN A 312 15.64 10.24 34.08
C ASN A 312 15.87 9.35 32.87
N ARG A 313 17.12 8.89 32.69
CA ARG A 313 17.42 7.63 31.97
C ARG A 313 17.14 6.45 32.90
N ARG A 314 16.01 5.77 32.77
CA ARG A 314 15.85 4.37 33.19
C ARG A 314 15.63 3.54 31.93
N ALA A 315 16.60 2.70 31.63
CA ALA A 315 16.52 1.70 30.59
C ALA A 315 15.41 0.69 30.94
N LEU A 316 14.36 0.66 30.12
CA LEU A 316 13.39 -0.45 30.12
C LEU A 316 13.82 -1.43 29.02
N SER A 317 14.09 -2.67 29.43
CA SER A 317 14.36 -3.79 28.54
C SER A 317 13.14 -4.05 27.66
N VAL A 318 13.32 -3.95 26.35
CA VAL A 318 12.29 -4.29 25.37
C VAL A 318 12.26 -5.80 25.20
N VAL A 319 11.19 -6.44 25.64
CA VAL A 319 10.90 -7.83 25.30
C VAL A 319 10.16 -7.81 23.96
N PRO A 320 10.65 -8.50 22.93
CA PRO A 320 9.95 -8.59 21.67
C PRO A 320 8.67 -9.41 21.84
N TYR A 321 7.52 -8.76 21.71
CA TYR A 321 6.25 -9.43 21.72
C TYR A 321 5.63 -9.33 20.34
N VAL A 322 5.50 -10.45 19.67
CA VAL A 322 4.78 -10.58 18.40
C VAL A 322 3.30 -10.46 18.71
N VAL A 323 2.68 -9.39 18.24
CA VAL A 323 1.21 -9.26 18.27
C VAL A 323 0.68 -10.10 17.09
N PRO A 324 -0.12 -11.14 17.31
CA PRO A 324 -0.73 -11.87 16.22
C PRO A 324 -1.90 -11.06 15.65
N PHE A 325 -1.62 -10.06 14.83
CA PHE A 325 -2.62 -9.39 14.03
C PHE A 325 -2.78 -10.17 12.71
N HIS A 326 -3.69 -11.10 12.68
CA HIS A 326 -4.16 -11.71 11.45
C HIS A 326 -5.08 -10.72 10.74
N ILE A 327 -4.53 -9.93 9.80
CA ILE A 327 -5.38 -9.26 8.84
C ILE A 327 -6.02 -10.34 7.98
N SER A 328 -7.34 -10.43 8.02
CA SER A 328 -8.09 -11.36 7.18
C SER A 328 -7.73 -11.09 5.71
N LEU A 329 -7.53 -12.15 4.92
CA LEU A 329 -7.29 -12.09 3.47
C LEU A 329 -8.33 -11.21 2.77
N TYR A 330 -9.57 -11.19 3.26
CA TYR A 330 -10.66 -10.35 2.79
C TYR A 330 -10.36 -8.84 2.95
N HIS A 331 -9.80 -8.40 4.08
CA HIS A 331 -9.44 -7.00 4.30
C HIS A 331 -8.26 -6.56 3.45
N LYS A 332 -7.26 -7.44 3.26
CA LYS A 332 -6.15 -7.18 2.33
C LYS A 332 -6.65 -7.03 0.89
N MET A 333 -7.56 -7.89 0.45
CA MET A 333 -8.20 -7.79 -0.88
C MET A 333 -9.01 -6.51 -1.04
N GLN A 334 -9.82 -6.15 -0.06
CA GLN A 334 -10.63 -4.92 -0.13
C GLN A 334 -9.75 -3.67 -0.18
N CYS A 335 -8.66 -3.62 0.60
CA CYS A 335 -7.71 -2.52 0.55
C CYS A 335 -7.05 -2.43 -0.83
N ALA A 336 -6.55 -3.55 -1.36
CA ALA A 336 -5.84 -3.58 -2.64
C ALA A 336 -6.77 -3.23 -3.83
N LEU A 337 -8.00 -3.75 -3.87
CA LEU A 337 -8.98 -3.46 -4.91
C LEU A 337 -9.41 -1.99 -4.88
N LYS A 338 -9.65 -1.45 -3.68
CA LYS A 338 -10.11 -0.07 -3.53
C LYS A 338 -9.01 0.95 -3.81
N CYS A 339 -7.78 0.71 -3.37
CA CYS A 339 -6.63 1.51 -3.78
C CYS A 339 -6.44 1.52 -5.30
N SER A 340 -6.82 0.42 -6.00
CA SER A 340 -6.77 0.36 -7.44
C SER A 340 -7.85 1.22 -8.11
N GLU A 341 -9.09 1.20 -7.61
CA GLU A 341 -10.19 2.01 -8.13
C GLU A 341 -9.91 3.51 -8.00
N ASP A 342 -9.42 3.93 -6.82
CA ASP A 342 -9.12 5.33 -6.54
C ASP A 342 -7.91 5.83 -7.34
N TYR A 343 -6.92 4.97 -7.58
CA TYR A 343 -5.79 5.27 -8.47
C TYR A 343 -6.23 5.48 -9.92
N PHE A 344 -7.16 4.67 -10.46
CA PHE A 344 -7.66 4.81 -11.83
C PHE A 344 -8.53 6.03 -12.04
N THR A 345 -9.37 6.38 -11.08
CA THR A 345 -10.21 7.58 -11.21
C THR A 345 -9.39 8.86 -11.25
N HIS A 346 -8.22 8.86 -10.63
CA HIS A 346 -7.33 10.02 -10.58
C HIS A 346 -6.26 10.03 -11.68
N THR A 347 -5.69 8.86 -12.07
CA THR A 347 -4.67 8.77 -13.12
C THR A 347 -5.25 8.69 -14.54
N GLY A 348 -6.49 8.30 -14.73
CA GLY A 348 -7.17 8.30 -16.04
C GLY A 348 -7.21 9.69 -16.68
N HIS A 349 -7.21 10.76 -15.90
CA HIS A 349 -7.02 12.13 -16.37
C HIS A 349 -5.56 12.47 -16.69
N TRP A 350 -4.60 11.78 -16.09
CA TRP A 350 -3.18 12.11 -16.16
C TRP A 350 -2.49 11.63 -17.44
N THR A 351 -2.81 10.44 -17.92
CA THR A 351 -2.27 9.91 -19.18
C THR A 351 -2.63 10.78 -20.38
N GLN A 352 -3.81 11.41 -20.37
CA GLN A 352 -4.21 12.35 -21.41
C GLN A 352 -3.48 13.71 -21.33
N HIS A 353 -3.10 14.16 -20.13
CA HIS A 353 -2.39 15.43 -19.96
C HIS A 353 -0.89 15.31 -20.26
N HIS A 354 -0.24 14.23 -19.84
CA HIS A 354 1.19 13.98 -20.10
C HIS A 354 1.47 13.80 -21.60
N ASP A 355 0.61 13.06 -22.30
CA ASP A 355 0.71 12.87 -23.75
C ASP A 355 0.53 14.19 -24.53
N LYS A 356 -0.31 15.11 -24.03
CA LYS A 356 -0.47 16.46 -24.60
C LYS A 356 0.74 17.37 -24.30
N GLN A 357 1.30 17.32 -23.10
CA GLN A 357 2.44 18.13 -22.68
C GLN A 357 3.73 17.69 -23.40
N GLU A 358 3.94 16.38 -23.54
CA GLU A 358 5.08 15.82 -24.24
C GLU A 358 5.00 16.12 -25.75
N ARG A 359 3.83 16.02 -26.37
CA ARG A 359 3.59 16.43 -27.77
C ARG A 359 3.77 17.94 -27.96
N SER A 360 3.39 18.76 -26.98
CA SER A 360 3.63 20.22 -27.01
C SER A 360 5.12 20.54 -26.93
N ASN A 361 5.86 19.88 -26.00
CA ASN A 361 7.30 20.07 -25.83
C ASN A 361 8.09 19.61 -27.05
N ILE A 362 7.70 18.49 -27.69
CA ILE A 362 8.30 18.01 -28.93
C ILE A 362 8.04 18.99 -30.10
N ARG A 363 6.84 19.59 -30.17
CA ARG A 363 6.55 20.63 -31.18
C ARG A 363 7.38 21.89 -30.96
N THR A 364 7.55 22.32 -29.71
CA THR A 364 8.33 23.52 -29.36
C THR A 364 9.84 23.30 -29.58
N MET A 365 10.35 22.10 -29.35
CA MET A 365 11.74 21.73 -29.65
C MET A 365 11.99 21.62 -31.18
N ARG A 366 11.02 21.12 -31.95
CA ARG A 366 11.11 21.12 -33.42
C ARG A 366 11.06 22.51 -34.02
N ALA A 367 10.24 23.42 -33.46
CA ALA A 367 10.18 24.82 -33.91
C ALA A 367 11.46 25.62 -33.60
N LYS A 368 12.20 25.26 -32.52
CA LYS A 368 13.50 25.87 -32.18
C LYS A 368 14.66 25.30 -32.97
N LYS A 369 14.53 24.16 -33.63
CA LYS A 369 15.60 23.51 -34.40
C LYS A 369 15.64 23.84 -35.88
N ASN A 370 14.63 24.55 -36.43
CA ASN A 370 14.59 25.05 -37.80
C ASN A 370 14.21 26.54 -37.85
N PRO A 371 15.19 27.47 -37.62
CA PRO A 371 14.96 28.89 -37.85
C PRO A 371 15.35 29.36 -39.25
N ALA A 372 15.43 28.45 -40.21
CA ALA A 372 15.79 28.82 -41.60
C ALA A 372 14.87 28.13 -42.59
N GLU A 373 13.62 28.59 -42.67
CA GLU A 373 12.71 28.49 -43.80
C GLU A 373 11.43 29.27 -43.43
N ASN A 374 11.54 30.59 -43.57
CA ASN A 374 10.49 31.53 -44.00
C ASN A 374 11.16 32.90 -44.32
#